data_710593f4b082c6249c7f223662caf23b
#
_entry.id   710593f4b082c6249c7f223662caf23b
#
_cell.length_a   1.000
_cell.length_b   1.000
_cell.length_c   1.000
_cell.angle_alpha   90.00
_cell.angle_beta   90.00
_cell.angle_gamma   90.00
#
_symmetry.space_group_name_H-M   'P 1'
#
loop_
_entity.id
_entity.type
_entity.pdbx_description
1 polymer ?
#
loop_
_entity_poly.entity_id
_entity_poly.type
_entity_poly.pdbx_seq_one_letter_code
_entity_poly.pdbx_strand_id
1 'polypeptide(L)'
;MGFGLQGQDSPSDRIQSLERELHQQQRASKDWGGLIRYGSDNSELPPPANGENRVVFFGDQITEYWGRGNAQFFPGKHWLNRGIAGQTTDQMLIRFRQDVISLRPAAVVILGGLNDIGGLHGPASEETILDNLMSMTELAHANGIRVILASVTPVCECFAKNAARQRWQERISELNQLIEKYCASTGAVYLDYYSAMAKEDNLKMELTSDGVLPNDAGYQTMAPLAEQAIAKGVKK
;
A
#
# COMPACT_ATOMS: atom_id res chain seq x y z
N MET A 1 48.71 3.71 15.89
CA MET A 1 47.38 3.26 16.34
C MET A 1 46.59 4.50 16.69
N GLY A 2 45.75 4.98 15.77
CA GLY A 2 44.87 6.12 15.98
C GLY A 2 43.46 5.64 16.18
N PHE A 3 42.96 5.70 17.38
CA PHE A 3 41.54 5.51 17.66
C PHE A 3 40.79 6.75 17.18
N GLY A 4 40.01 6.60 16.09
CA GLY A 4 39.07 7.62 15.64
C GLY A 4 37.95 7.73 16.67
N LEU A 5 37.87 8.90 17.31
CA LEU A 5 36.69 9.29 18.10
C LEU A 5 35.51 9.40 17.16
N GLN A 6 34.56 8.49 17.28
CA GLN A 6 33.23 8.68 16.71
C GLN A 6 32.61 9.94 17.33
N GLY A 7 32.31 10.92 16.49
CA GLY A 7 31.72 12.18 16.92
C GLY A 7 30.38 11.91 17.60
N GLN A 8 30.33 12.16 18.91
CA GLN A 8 29.06 12.25 19.64
C GLN A 8 28.39 13.55 19.20
N ASP A 9 27.14 13.45 18.74
CA ASP A 9 26.31 14.60 18.42
C ASP A 9 26.32 15.56 19.61
N SER A 10 26.43 16.85 19.32
CA SER A 10 26.41 17.86 20.41
C SER A 10 25.04 17.82 21.11
N PRO A 11 24.97 18.21 22.41
CA PRO A 11 23.69 18.34 23.09
C PRO A 11 22.68 19.20 22.32
N SER A 12 23.14 20.22 21.62
CA SER A 12 22.33 21.09 20.76
C SER A 12 21.73 20.34 19.57
N ASP A 13 22.53 19.50 18.88
CA ASP A 13 22.07 18.71 17.72
C ASP A 13 21.03 17.68 18.15
N ARG A 14 21.23 17.10 19.33
CA ARG A 14 20.28 16.14 19.91
C ARG A 14 18.95 16.79 20.30
N ILE A 15 18.99 18.00 20.87
CA ILE A 15 17.77 18.77 21.18
C ILE A 15 17.02 19.10 19.90
N GLN A 16 17.69 19.61 18.86
CA GLN A 16 17.06 19.91 17.58
C GLN A 16 16.49 18.67 16.89
N SER A 17 17.14 17.51 17.05
CA SER A 17 16.61 16.24 16.52
C SER A 17 15.30 15.85 17.25
N LEU A 18 15.31 15.92 18.58
CA LEU A 18 14.12 15.59 19.40
C LEU A 18 12.95 16.56 19.15
N GLU A 19 13.25 17.85 18.97
CA GLU A 19 12.22 18.84 18.61
C GLU A 19 11.59 18.53 17.24
N ARG A 20 12.42 18.17 16.25
CA ARG A 20 11.91 17.75 14.93
C ARG A 20 11.05 16.49 15.01
N GLU A 21 11.49 15.50 15.77
CA GLU A 21 10.72 14.27 16.01
C GLU A 21 9.39 14.56 16.72
N LEU A 22 9.41 15.39 17.75
CA LEU A 22 8.21 15.81 18.46
C LEU A 22 7.21 16.56 17.55
N HIS A 23 7.71 17.49 16.75
CA HIS A 23 6.88 18.20 15.77
C HIS A 23 6.30 17.25 14.71
N GLN A 24 7.07 16.26 14.25
CA GLN A 24 6.62 15.25 13.30
C GLN A 24 5.53 14.36 13.93
N GLN A 25 5.72 13.91 15.18
CA GLN A 25 4.72 13.16 15.92
C GLN A 25 3.43 13.96 16.15
N GLN A 26 3.55 15.25 16.51
CA GLN A 26 2.39 16.12 16.67
C GLN A 26 1.62 16.35 15.37
N ARG A 27 2.31 16.46 14.23
CA ARG A 27 1.66 16.55 12.91
C ARG A 27 0.96 15.25 12.55
N ALA A 28 1.62 14.12 12.73
CA ALA A 28 1.05 12.80 12.51
C ALA A 28 -0.18 12.54 13.39
N SER A 29 -0.14 12.99 14.65
CA SER A 29 -1.30 12.92 15.56
C SER A 29 -2.48 13.80 15.13
N LYS A 30 -2.22 14.96 14.48
CA LYS A 30 -3.28 15.88 14.02
C LYS A 30 -3.96 15.43 12.73
N ASP A 31 -3.25 14.70 11.87
CA ASP A 31 -3.76 14.14 10.63
C ASP A 31 -3.44 12.64 10.55
N TRP A 32 -3.88 11.91 11.57
CA TRP A 32 -3.59 10.48 11.70
C TRP A 32 -4.06 9.66 10.51
N GLY A 33 -5.17 10.02 9.90
CA GLY A 33 -5.70 9.36 8.71
C GLY A 33 -5.06 9.80 7.40
N GLY A 34 -4.19 10.85 7.40
CA GLY A 34 -3.55 11.37 6.19
C GLY A 34 -4.49 12.09 5.25
N LEU A 35 -5.55 12.73 5.78
CA LEU A 35 -6.59 13.41 5.00
C LEU A 35 -6.08 14.63 4.23
N ILE A 36 -5.00 15.26 4.70
CA ILE A 36 -4.41 16.43 4.06
C ILE A 36 -3.59 16.05 2.82
N ARG A 37 -3.05 14.82 2.77
CA ARG A 37 -2.03 14.39 1.80
C ARG A 37 -2.42 14.62 0.34
N TYR A 38 -3.66 14.28 -0.02
CA TYR A 38 -4.18 14.40 -1.39
C TYR A 38 -5.32 15.42 -1.52
N GLY A 39 -5.58 16.22 -0.47
CA GLY A 39 -6.70 17.15 -0.44
C GLY A 39 -6.69 18.16 -1.60
N SER A 40 -5.54 18.81 -1.87
CA SER A 40 -5.38 19.75 -2.99
C SER A 40 -5.55 19.03 -4.33
N ASP A 41 -4.78 17.95 -4.53
CA ASP A 41 -4.80 17.16 -5.79
C ASP A 41 -6.22 16.69 -6.13
N ASN A 42 -6.97 16.25 -5.11
CA ASN A 42 -8.34 15.77 -5.27
C ASN A 42 -9.30 16.90 -5.63
N SER A 43 -9.12 18.11 -5.06
CA SER A 43 -9.97 19.26 -5.32
C SER A 43 -9.77 19.85 -6.71
N GLU A 44 -8.59 19.73 -7.26
CA GLU A 44 -8.23 20.21 -8.60
C GLU A 44 -8.58 19.21 -9.72
N LEU A 45 -8.90 17.95 -9.34
CA LEU A 45 -9.18 16.90 -10.29
C LEU A 45 -10.55 17.08 -10.93
N PRO A 46 -10.65 17.24 -12.28
CA PRO A 46 -11.94 17.34 -12.93
C PRO A 46 -12.74 16.03 -12.78
N PRO A 47 -14.07 16.09 -12.84
CA PRO A 47 -14.90 14.90 -12.96
C PRO A 47 -14.43 14.00 -14.10
N PRO A 48 -14.56 12.66 -13.98
CA PRO A 48 -14.24 11.76 -15.09
C PRO A 48 -15.01 12.17 -16.36
N ALA A 49 -14.29 12.24 -17.49
CA ALA A 49 -14.93 12.48 -18.78
C ALA A 49 -15.82 11.29 -19.19
N ASN A 50 -16.78 11.51 -20.09
CA ASN A 50 -17.63 10.44 -20.60
C ASN A 50 -16.77 9.36 -21.28
N GLY A 51 -16.90 8.13 -20.80
CA GLY A 51 -16.11 6.98 -21.26
C GLY A 51 -14.71 6.88 -20.66
N GLU A 52 -14.33 7.77 -19.77
CA GLU A 52 -13.08 7.65 -19.01
C GLU A 52 -13.19 6.51 -17.99
N ASN A 53 -12.32 5.54 -18.13
CA ASN A 53 -12.15 4.47 -17.13
C ASN A 53 -11.07 4.87 -16.11
N ARG A 54 -11.37 5.88 -15.27
CA ARG A 54 -10.49 6.26 -14.17
C ARG A 54 -10.31 5.10 -13.22
N VAL A 55 -9.09 4.83 -12.83
CA VAL A 55 -8.75 3.82 -11.82
C VAL A 55 -7.95 4.50 -10.71
N VAL A 56 -8.27 4.19 -9.46
CA VAL A 56 -7.49 4.63 -8.31
C VAL A 56 -6.69 3.43 -7.78
N PHE A 57 -5.39 3.60 -7.65
CA PHE A 57 -4.52 2.71 -6.87
C PHE A 57 -4.42 3.27 -5.47
N PHE A 58 -4.95 2.54 -4.52
CA PHE A 58 -5.13 2.97 -3.14
C PHE A 58 -4.34 2.03 -2.22
N GLY A 59 -3.47 2.59 -1.39
CA GLY A 59 -2.60 1.74 -0.55
C GLY A 59 -1.58 2.49 0.28
N ASP A 60 -0.57 1.75 0.67
CA ASP A 60 0.56 2.17 1.50
C ASP A 60 1.78 2.62 0.66
N GLN A 61 2.99 2.45 1.20
CA GLN A 61 4.27 2.81 0.55
C GLN A 61 4.51 2.07 -0.77
N ILE A 62 4.05 0.83 -0.90
CA ILE A 62 4.23 0.07 -2.14
C ILE A 62 3.47 0.75 -3.27
N THR A 63 2.28 1.26 -2.98
CA THR A 63 1.50 2.06 -3.94
C THR A 63 2.12 3.45 -4.11
N GLU A 64 2.44 4.17 -3.04
CA GLU A 64 2.95 5.55 -3.11
C GLU A 64 4.23 5.66 -3.94
N TYR A 65 5.14 4.69 -3.79
CA TYR A 65 6.45 4.76 -4.43
C TYR A 65 6.46 4.29 -5.89
N TRP A 66 5.36 3.74 -6.37
CA TRP A 66 5.25 3.35 -7.77
C TRP A 66 5.34 4.59 -8.67
N GLY A 67 6.36 4.61 -9.52
CA GLY A 67 6.65 5.72 -10.41
C GLY A 67 7.72 6.70 -9.91
N ARG A 68 8.30 6.47 -8.73
CA ARG A 68 9.43 7.28 -8.22
C ARG A 68 10.78 6.93 -8.86
N GLY A 69 10.95 5.71 -9.38
CA GLY A 69 12.12 5.26 -10.13
C GLY A 69 11.93 5.37 -11.65
N ASN A 70 12.57 4.48 -12.39
CA ASN A 70 12.43 4.41 -13.84
C ASN A 70 11.17 3.62 -14.29
N ALA A 71 10.59 2.79 -13.41
CA ALA A 71 9.33 2.11 -13.66
C ALA A 71 8.17 3.11 -13.53
N GLN A 72 7.78 3.71 -14.64
CA GLN A 72 6.71 4.70 -14.67
C GLN A 72 5.37 4.12 -14.19
N PHE A 73 4.59 4.96 -13.50
CA PHE A 73 3.24 4.60 -13.09
C PHE A 73 2.28 4.70 -14.29
N PHE A 74 2.01 3.58 -14.94
CA PHE A 74 1.03 3.39 -16.03
C PHE A 74 0.95 4.56 -17.06
N PRO A 75 2.00 4.78 -17.86
CA PRO A 75 2.04 5.88 -18.81
C PRO A 75 0.88 5.81 -19.83
N GLY A 76 0.26 6.96 -20.08
CA GLY A 76 -0.87 7.07 -21.00
C GLY A 76 -2.21 6.59 -20.44
N LYS A 77 -2.28 6.19 -19.16
CA LYS A 77 -3.53 5.86 -18.47
C LYS A 77 -3.99 7.01 -17.57
N HIS A 78 -5.30 7.23 -17.47
CA HIS A 78 -5.90 8.16 -16.50
C HIS A 78 -6.08 7.47 -15.14
N TRP A 79 -4.98 6.87 -14.63
CA TRP A 79 -4.98 6.16 -13.35
C TRP A 79 -4.29 7.00 -12.29
N LEU A 80 -4.84 6.98 -11.10
CA LEU A 80 -4.42 7.85 -10.00
C LEU A 80 -3.72 7.02 -8.92
N ASN A 81 -2.56 7.48 -8.49
CA ASN A 81 -1.87 6.94 -7.32
C ASN A 81 -2.37 7.69 -6.07
N ARG A 82 -2.90 6.95 -5.10
CA ARG A 82 -3.35 7.41 -3.78
C ARG A 82 -2.75 6.54 -2.67
N GLY A 83 -1.47 6.17 -2.82
CA GLY A 83 -0.68 5.51 -1.79
C GLY A 83 -0.17 6.52 -0.75
N ILE A 84 -0.09 6.12 0.52
CA ILE A 84 0.57 6.88 1.59
C ILE A 84 1.46 5.93 2.40
N ALA A 85 2.75 6.23 2.41
CA ALA A 85 3.74 5.41 3.10
C ALA A 85 3.45 5.28 4.60
N GLY A 86 3.62 4.06 5.11
CA GLY A 86 3.45 3.76 6.52
C GLY A 86 2.00 3.57 6.97
N GLN A 87 1.02 3.72 6.09
CA GLN A 87 -0.37 3.54 6.49
C GLN A 87 -0.76 2.09 6.74
N THR A 88 -1.52 1.89 7.80
CA THR A 88 -2.28 0.69 8.13
C THR A 88 -3.68 0.75 7.53
N THR A 89 -4.37 -0.37 7.47
CA THR A 89 -5.68 -0.48 6.80
C THR A 89 -6.77 0.35 7.46
N ASP A 90 -6.71 0.60 8.77
CA ASP A 90 -7.62 1.49 9.50
C ASP A 90 -7.42 2.96 9.10
N GLN A 91 -6.18 3.42 8.90
CA GLN A 91 -5.89 4.75 8.37
C GLN A 91 -6.35 4.88 6.92
N MET A 92 -6.15 3.85 6.10
CA MET A 92 -6.65 3.80 4.74
C MET A 92 -8.18 3.93 4.71
N LEU A 93 -8.90 3.21 5.58
CA LEU A 93 -10.37 3.25 5.66
C LEU A 93 -10.89 4.67 5.93
N ILE A 94 -10.25 5.44 6.81
CA ILE A 94 -10.67 6.81 7.16
C ILE A 94 -10.65 7.73 5.93
N ARG A 95 -9.63 7.65 5.06
CA ARG A 95 -9.51 8.51 3.88
C ARG A 95 -10.16 7.93 2.61
N PHE A 96 -10.76 6.75 2.68
CA PHE A 96 -11.30 6.05 1.51
C PHE A 96 -12.35 6.86 0.76
N ARG A 97 -13.24 7.56 1.47
CA ARG A 97 -14.24 8.41 0.83
C ARG A 97 -13.61 9.54 0.04
N GLN A 98 -12.65 10.26 0.63
CA GLN A 98 -12.01 11.42 0.03
C GLN A 98 -11.15 11.04 -1.17
N ASP A 99 -10.34 9.98 -1.03
CA ASP A 99 -9.28 9.63 -1.97
C ASP A 99 -9.73 8.59 -3.02
N VAL A 100 -10.92 8.01 -2.86
CA VAL A 100 -11.48 7.03 -3.81
C VAL A 100 -12.89 7.43 -4.24
N ILE A 101 -13.86 7.40 -3.34
CA ILE A 101 -15.27 7.53 -3.70
C ILE A 101 -15.57 8.89 -4.36
N SER A 102 -15.06 9.98 -3.78
CA SER A 102 -15.27 11.35 -4.30
C SER A 102 -14.65 11.57 -5.67
N LEU A 103 -13.67 10.77 -6.05
CA LEU A 103 -13.02 10.82 -7.37
C LEU A 103 -13.79 10.09 -8.46
N ARG A 104 -14.85 9.37 -8.08
CA ARG A 104 -15.77 8.63 -8.99
C ARG A 104 -15.03 7.74 -10.00
N PRO A 105 -14.10 6.87 -9.55
CA PRO A 105 -13.40 5.98 -10.47
C PRO A 105 -14.32 4.85 -10.95
N ALA A 106 -14.00 4.27 -12.11
CA ALA A 106 -14.63 3.03 -12.58
C ALA A 106 -14.19 1.82 -11.75
N ALA A 107 -12.93 1.85 -11.24
CA ALA A 107 -12.39 0.80 -10.41
C ALA A 107 -11.37 1.33 -9.40
N VAL A 108 -11.18 0.59 -8.31
CA VAL A 108 -10.11 0.81 -7.31
C VAL A 108 -9.29 -0.45 -7.15
N VAL A 109 -7.97 -0.31 -7.15
CA VAL A 109 -7.00 -1.35 -6.75
C VAL A 109 -6.57 -1.04 -5.32
N ILE A 110 -6.84 -1.95 -4.38
CA ILE A 110 -6.52 -1.77 -2.96
C ILE A 110 -5.37 -2.72 -2.61
N LEU A 111 -4.28 -2.17 -2.09
CA LEU A 111 -3.13 -2.90 -1.57
C LEU A 111 -2.78 -2.36 -0.18
N GLY A 112 -2.95 -3.16 0.86
CA GLY A 112 -2.63 -2.79 2.24
C GLY A 112 -2.61 -4.01 3.15
N GLY A 113 -2.12 -3.82 4.38
CA GLY A 113 -2.03 -4.86 5.40
C GLY A 113 -0.60 -5.17 5.84
N LEU A 114 0.41 -4.81 5.04
CA LEU A 114 1.80 -5.09 5.40
C LEU A 114 2.24 -4.33 6.67
N ASN A 115 1.85 -3.07 6.79
CA ASN A 115 2.17 -2.24 7.96
C ASN A 115 1.40 -2.68 9.22
N ASP A 116 0.18 -3.20 9.03
CA ASP A 116 -0.63 -3.81 10.11
C ASP A 116 0.07 -5.06 10.64
N ILE A 117 0.51 -5.97 9.76
CA ILE A 117 1.30 -7.15 10.09
C ILE A 117 2.59 -6.75 10.83
N GLY A 118 3.22 -5.66 10.42
CA GLY A 118 4.38 -5.07 11.07
C GLY A 118 4.10 -4.42 12.42
N GLY A 119 2.85 -4.22 12.78
CA GLY A 119 2.45 -3.60 14.04
C GLY A 119 2.80 -2.12 14.13
N LEU A 120 2.85 -1.40 12.99
CA LEU A 120 3.34 -0.02 12.94
C LEU A 120 2.53 0.94 13.81
N HIS A 121 1.23 0.72 13.93
CA HIS A 121 0.32 1.49 14.80
C HIS A 121 -0.35 0.64 15.88
N GLY A 122 0.27 -0.47 16.27
CA GLY A 122 -0.22 -1.41 17.26
C GLY A 122 -0.52 -2.78 16.67
N PRO A 123 -0.84 -3.76 17.52
CA PRO A 123 -1.14 -5.11 17.07
C PRO A 123 -2.50 -5.16 16.33
N ALA A 124 -2.52 -5.78 15.17
CA ALA A 124 -3.73 -6.10 14.43
C ALA A 124 -3.73 -7.60 14.06
N SER A 125 -4.88 -8.28 14.16
CA SER A 125 -5.03 -9.62 13.62
C SER A 125 -5.36 -9.58 12.12
N GLU A 126 -5.18 -10.70 11.45
CA GLU A 126 -5.49 -10.85 10.03
C GLU A 126 -6.98 -10.61 9.75
N GLU A 127 -7.85 -11.00 10.68
CA GLU A 127 -9.29 -10.72 10.60
C GLU A 127 -9.57 -9.22 10.70
N THR A 128 -8.92 -8.49 11.61
CA THR A 128 -9.07 -7.02 11.73
C THR A 128 -8.62 -6.32 10.45
N ILE A 129 -7.52 -6.77 9.85
CA ILE A 129 -7.03 -6.24 8.57
C ILE A 129 -8.06 -6.51 7.47
N LEU A 130 -8.56 -7.75 7.41
CA LEU A 130 -9.60 -8.13 6.45
C LEU A 130 -10.88 -7.30 6.62
N ASP A 131 -11.36 -7.08 7.85
CA ASP A 131 -12.56 -6.28 8.14
C ASP A 131 -12.45 -4.85 7.59
N ASN A 132 -11.26 -4.23 7.68
CA ASN A 132 -11.01 -2.93 7.08
C ASN A 132 -11.07 -3.00 5.54
N LEU A 133 -10.48 -4.03 4.93
CA LEU A 133 -10.53 -4.25 3.48
C LEU A 133 -11.97 -4.54 3.00
N MET A 134 -12.73 -5.31 3.77
CA MET A 134 -14.15 -5.57 3.52
C MET A 134 -14.95 -4.27 3.57
N SER A 135 -14.77 -3.44 4.59
CA SER A 135 -15.45 -2.15 4.74
C SER A 135 -15.16 -1.23 3.53
N MET A 136 -13.90 -1.15 3.09
CA MET A 136 -13.56 -0.39 1.88
C MET A 136 -14.21 -0.96 0.62
N THR A 137 -14.28 -2.29 0.50
CA THR A 137 -14.93 -2.98 -0.62
C THR A 137 -16.43 -2.72 -0.67
N GLU A 138 -17.11 -2.81 0.45
CA GLU A 138 -18.54 -2.53 0.58
C GLU A 138 -18.86 -1.07 0.26
N LEU A 139 -18.04 -0.14 0.77
CA LEU A 139 -18.15 1.28 0.45
C LEU A 139 -17.97 1.55 -1.06
N ALA A 140 -17.01 0.89 -1.71
CA ALA A 140 -16.82 0.99 -3.15
C ALA A 140 -18.00 0.45 -3.93
N HIS A 141 -18.48 -0.75 -3.61
CA HIS A 141 -19.61 -1.38 -4.27
C HIS A 141 -20.90 -0.55 -4.13
N ALA A 142 -21.16 0.00 -2.93
CA ALA A 142 -22.30 0.89 -2.69
C ALA A 142 -22.25 2.18 -3.52
N ASN A 143 -21.10 2.55 -4.06
CA ASN A 143 -20.90 3.69 -4.94
C ASN A 143 -20.65 3.30 -6.42
N GLY A 144 -20.93 2.05 -6.79
CA GLY A 144 -20.79 1.56 -8.17
C GLY A 144 -19.35 1.40 -8.65
N ILE A 145 -18.39 1.37 -7.74
CA ILE A 145 -16.95 1.25 -8.05
C ILE A 145 -16.57 -0.25 -8.03
N ARG A 146 -15.90 -0.71 -9.08
CA ARG A 146 -15.36 -2.07 -9.14
C ARG A 146 -14.13 -2.19 -8.24
N VAL A 147 -14.01 -3.32 -7.53
CA VAL A 147 -12.93 -3.53 -6.57
C VAL A 147 -11.98 -4.62 -7.04
N ILE A 148 -10.71 -4.31 -6.99
CA ILE A 148 -9.59 -5.22 -7.14
C ILE A 148 -8.83 -5.22 -5.82
N LEU A 149 -8.84 -6.34 -5.09
CA LEU A 149 -8.03 -6.51 -3.89
C LEU A 149 -6.74 -7.22 -4.25
N ALA A 150 -5.62 -6.57 -3.98
CA ALA A 150 -4.30 -7.16 -4.20
C ALA A 150 -3.86 -7.97 -2.97
N SER A 151 -3.17 -9.08 -3.22
CA SER A 151 -2.44 -9.78 -2.18
C SER A 151 -1.33 -8.89 -1.60
N VAL A 152 -1.08 -8.99 -0.31
CA VAL A 152 0.11 -8.43 0.33
C VAL A 152 1.34 -9.09 -0.28
N THR A 153 2.34 -8.29 -0.65
CA THR A 153 3.57 -8.78 -1.27
C THR A 153 4.43 -9.56 -0.26
N PRO A 154 5.24 -10.53 -0.73
CA PRO A 154 6.17 -11.23 0.15
C PRO A 154 7.25 -10.27 0.68
N VAL A 155 7.90 -10.66 1.77
CA VAL A 155 9.10 -10.01 2.29
C VAL A 155 10.31 -10.92 2.12
N CYS A 156 11.52 -10.33 2.01
CA CYS A 156 12.76 -11.07 1.83
C CYS A 156 13.34 -11.55 3.17
N GLU A 157 14.12 -12.63 3.12
CA GLU A 157 14.93 -13.08 4.27
C GLU A 157 15.89 -12.00 4.79
N CYS A 158 16.28 -11.08 3.93
CA CYS A 158 17.19 -9.99 4.28
C CYS A 158 16.53 -8.94 5.19
N PHE A 159 15.22 -8.79 5.14
CA PHE A 159 14.47 -7.82 5.93
C PHE A 159 14.33 -8.26 7.40
N ALA A 160 14.03 -9.54 7.63
CA ALA A 160 13.88 -10.07 8.98
C ALA A 160 14.51 -11.46 9.08
N LYS A 161 15.25 -11.73 10.16
CA LYS A 161 15.95 -13.00 10.36
C LYS A 161 15.19 -13.92 11.31
N ASN A 162 15.30 -15.25 11.08
CA ASN A 162 14.83 -16.31 11.97
C ASN A 162 13.31 -16.28 12.26
N ALA A 163 12.92 -16.45 13.53
CA ALA A 163 11.53 -16.54 13.96
C ALA A 163 10.67 -15.29 13.65
N ALA A 164 11.28 -14.11 13.51
CA ALA A 164 10.55 -12.92 13.11
C ALA A 164 10.10 -13.02 11.65
N ARG A 165 10.99 -13.46 10.75
CA ARG A 165 10.68 -13.68 9.32
C ARG A 165 9.57 -14.71 9.15
N GLN A 166 9.69 -15.86 9.80
CA GLN A 166 8.69 -16.92 9.69
C GLN A 166 7.29 -16.41 10.08
N ARG A 167 7.19 -15.63 11.15
CA ARG A 167 5.92 -15.00 11.56
C ARG A 167 5.36 -14.04 10.51
N TRP A 168 6.21 -13.25 9.84
CA TRP A 168 5.77 -12.38 8.76
C TRP A 168 5.20 -13.17 7.58
N GLN A 169 5.91 -14.21 7.14
CA GLN A 169 5.49 -15.06 6.02
C GLN A 169 4.19 -15.80 6.33
N GLU A 170 4.06 -16.38 7.53
CA GLU A 170 2.83 -17.04 7.98
C GLU A 170 1.64 -16.07 7.97
N ARG A 171 1.81 -14.90 8.57
CA ARG A 171 0.78 -13.86 8.62
C ARG A 171 0.39 -13.32 7.25
N ILE A 172 1.36 -13.06 6.38
CA ILE A 172 1.10 -12.63 4.99
C ILE A 172 0.31 -13.71 4.24
N SER A 173 0.73 -14.97 4.37
CA SER A 173 0.06 -16.11 3.72
C SER A 173 -1.38 -16.25 4.21
N GLU A 174 -1.61 -16.19 5.51
CA GLU A 174 -2.94 -16.28 6.12
C GLU A 174 -3.85 -15.13 5.64
N LEU A 175 -3.38 -13.89 5.70
CA LEU A 175 -4.13 -12.74 5.22
C LEU A 175 -4.47 -12.86 3.72
N ASN A 176 -3.51 -13.29 2.89
CA ASN A 176 -3.74 -13.45 1.46
C ASN A 176 -4.79 -14.53 1.16
N GLN A 177 -4.82 -15.63 1.90
CA GLN A 177 -5.87 -16.66 1.78
C GLN A 177 -7.25 -16.10 2.17
N LEU A 178 -7.32 -15.29 3.22
CA LEU A 178 -8.56 -14.63 3.63
C LEU A 178 -9.05 -13.64 2.57
N ILE A 179 -8.17 -12.82 1.99
CA ILE A 179 -8.50 -11.88 0.90
C ILE A 179 -8.99 -12.64 -0.34
N GLU A 180 -8.31 -13.71 -0.76
CA GLU A 180 -8.70 -14.51 -1.92
C GLU A 180 -10.09 -15.12 -1.73
N LYS A 181 -10.33 -15.73 -0.56
CA LYS A 181 -11.64 -16.31 -0.20
C LYS A 181 -12.73 -15.25 -0.20
N TYR A 182 -12.47 -14.08 0.33
CA TYR A 182 -13.42 -12.96 0.32
C TYR A 182 -13.73 -12.49 -1.10
N CYS A 183 -12.73 -12.33 -1.96
CA CYS A 183 -12.93 -11.99 -3.37
C CYS A 183 -13.82 -13.01 -4.09
N ALA A 184 -13.59 -14.29 -3.87
CA ALA A 184 -14.39 -15.37 -4.47
C ALA A 184 -15.87 -15.31 -4.05
N SER A 185 -16.18 -14.80 -2.86
CA SER A 185 -17.57 -14.71 -2.34
C SER A 185 -18.30 -13.43 -2.74
N THR A 186 -17.60 -12.35 -3.09
CA THR A 186 -18.18 -11.01 -3.29
C THR A 186 -18.15 -10.51 -4.73
N GLY A 187 -17.40 -11.19 -5.60
CA GLY A 187 -17.19 -10.78 -6.98
C GLY A 187 -16.15 -9.65 -7.14
N ALA A 188 -15.45 -9.28 -6.08
CA ALA A 188 -14.21 -8.51 -6.19
C ALA A 188 -13.14 -9.33 -6.95
N VAL A 189 -12.26 -8.65 -7.66
CA VAL A 189 -11.17 -9.32 -8.39
C VAL A 189 -9.98 -9.50 -7.45
N TYR A 190 -9.52 -10.73 -7.25
CA TYR A 190 -8.26 -10.99 -6.57
C TYR A 190 -7.09 -10.72 -7.52
N LEU A 191 -6.12 -9.93 -7.07
CA LEU A 191 -4.89 -9.59 -7.80
C LEU A 191 -3.70 -10.19 -7.06
N ASP A 192 -3.17 -11.28 -7.60
CA ASP A 192 -2.08 -12.03 -6.99
C ASP A 192 -0.71 -11.45 -7.35
N TYR A 193 -0.24 -10.48 -6.59
CA TYR A 193 1.14 -10.01 -6.64
C TYR A 193 2.10 -10.98 -5.91
N TYR A 194 1.60 -11.63 -4.84
CA TYR A 194 2.44 -12.49 -4.01
C TYR A 194 3.10 -13.59 -4.83
N SER A 195 2.33 -14.40 -5.53
CA SER A 195 2.86 -15.54 -6.31
C SER A 195 3.81 -15.10 -7.41
N ALA A 196 3.58 -13.94 -8.03
CA ALA A 196 4.47 -13.43 -9.07
C ALA A 196 5.84 -12.98 -8.52
N MET A 197 5.85 -12.46 -7.29
CA MET A 197 7.03 -11.88 -6.66
C MET A 197 7.76 -12.84 -5.72
N ALA A 198 7.09 -13.91 -5.25
CA ALA A 198 7.67 -14.88 -4.33
C ALA A 198 8.49 -15.96 -5.05
N LYS A 199 9.51 -16.44 -4.35
CA LYS A 199 10.19 -17.72 -4.58
C LYS A 199 10.38 -18.39 -3.22
N GLU A 200 9.80 -19.59 -3.05
CA GLU A 200 9.85 -20.31 -1.77
C GLU A 200 9.43 -19.41 -0.59
N ASP A 201 8.28 -18.74 -0.75
CA ASP A 201 7.69 -17.76 0.20
C ASP A 201 8.56 -16.53 0.52
N ASN A 202 9.64 -16.31 -0.18
CA ASN A 202 10.49 -15.14 -0.05
C ASN A 202 10.32 -14.19 -1.24
N LEU A 203 10.39 -12.90 -1.00
CA LEU A 203 10.51 -11.91 -2.06
C LEU A 203 11.79 -12.16 -2.86
N LYS A 204 11.66 -12.28 -4.17
CA LYS A 204 12.81 -12.43 -5.07
C LYS A 204 13.74 -11.22 -4.92
N MET A 205 15.03 -11.47 -4.66
CA MET A 205 16.01 -10.42 -4.38
C MET A 205 16.18 -9.42 -5.53
N GLU A 206 16.04 -9.87 -6.75
CA GLU A 206 16.10 -9.02 -7.95
C GLU A 206 14.91 -8.05 -8.08
N LEU A 207 13.82 -8.27 -7.34
CA LEU A 207 12.61 -7.43 -7.37
C LEU A 207 12.54 -6.37 -6.26
N THR A 208 13.56 -6.31 -5.39
CA THR A 208 13.58 -5.40 -4.24
C THR A 208 14.96 -4.80 -4.00
N SER A 209 15.00 -3.68 -3.30
CA SER A 209 16.27 -3.05 -2.87
C SER A 209 16.51 -3.19 -1.37
N ASP A 210 15.46 -3.31 -0.58
CA ASP A 210 15.51 -3.32 0.90
C ASP A 210 14.85 -4.56 1.53
N GLY A 211 14.33 -5.45 0.70
CA GLY A 211 13.66 -6.67 1.13
C GLY A 211 12.15 -6.55 1.34
N VAL A 212 11.59 -5.38 1.13
CA VAL A 212 10.15 -5.08 1.30
C VAL A 212 9.59 -4.35 0.08
N LEU A 213 10.23 -3.23 -0.28
CA LEU A 213 9.75 -2.38 -1.37
C LEU A 213 10.16 -2.93 -2.73
N PRO A 214 9.24 -3.00 -3.69
CA PRO A 214 9.58 -3.30 -5.07
C PRO A 214 10.55 -2.24 -5.63
N ASN A 215 11.59 -2.71 -6.30
CA ASN A 215 12.41 -1.86 -7.17
C ASN A 215 11.75 -1.74 -8.55
N ASP A 216 12.44 -1.13 -9.53
CA ASP A 216 11.91 -0.97 -10.88
C ASP A 216 11.50 -2.31 -11.52
N ALA A 217 12.27 -3.37 -11.34
CA ALA A 217 11.93 -4.71 -11.84
C ALA A 217 10.71 -5.30 -11.12
N GLY A 218 10.57 -5.04 -9.82
CA GLY A 218 9.40 -5.41 -9.03
C GLY A 218 8.13 -4.74 -9.57
N TYR A 219 8.14 -3.44 -9.77
CA TYR A 219 6.99 -2.72 -10.34
C TYR A 219 6.70 -3.13 -11.79
N GLN A 220 7.73 -3.41 -12.60
CA GLN A 220 7.54 -3.97 -13.95
C GLN A 220 6.89 -5.36 -13.93
N THR A 221 7.15 -6.16 -12.89
CA THR A 221 6.46 -7.45 -12.69
C THR A 221 5.01 -7.25 -12.27
N MET A 222 4.71 -6.26 -11.42
CA MET A 222 3.36 -5.98 -10.91
C MET A 222 2.45 -5.36 -11.97
N ALA A 223 2.97 -4.50 -12.84
CA ALA A 223 2.17 -3.70 -13.77
C ALA A 223 1.24 -4.53 -14.69
N PRO A 224 1.72 -5.55 -15.42
CA PRO A 224 0.85 -6.34 -16.30
C PRO A 224 -0.24 -7.12 -15.54
N LEU A 225 0.02 -7.51 -14.30
CA LEU A 225 -0.96 -8.20 -13.46
C LEU A 225 -2.10 -7.25 -13.06
N ALA A 226 -1.75 -6.02 -12.68
CA ALA A 226 -2.73 -4.98 -12.40
C ALA A 226 -3.58 -4.66 -13.63
N GLU A 227 -2.97 -4.48 -14.80
CA GLU A 227 -3.70 -4.24 -16.06
C GLU A 227 -4.69 -5.35 -16.39
N GLN A 228 -4.27 -6.61 -16.21
CA GLN A 228 -5.14 -7.78 -16.43
C GLN A 228 -6.31 -7.83 -15.43
N ALA A 229 -6.04 -7.56 -14.15
CA ALA A 229 -7.06 -7.56 -13.11
C ALA A 229 -8.08 -6.43 -13.35
N ILE A 230 -7.62 -5.23 -13.69
CA ILE A 230 -8.49 -4.09 -14.02
C ILE A 230 -9.32 -4.40 -15.24
N ALA A 231 -8.74 -4.98 -16.31
CA ALA A 231 -9.48 -5.36 -17.50
C ALA A 231 -10.58 -6.40 -17.22
N LYS A 232 -10.36 -7.32 -16.27
CA LYS A 232 -11.41 -8.26 -15.80
C LYS A 232 -12.51 -7.55 -15.02
N GLY A 233 -12.14 -6.60 -14.16
CA GLY A 233 -13.08 -5.87 -13.32
C GLY A 233 -13.96 -4.90 -14.10
N VAL A 234 -13.43 -4.19 -15.09
CA VAL A 234 -14.14 -3.12 -15.83
C VAL A 234 -15.02 -3.67 -16.97
N LYS A 235 -14.77 -4.88 -17.47
CA LYS A 235 -15.55 -5.49 -18.58
C LYS A 235 -16.94 -6.02 -18.21
N LYS A 236 -17.33 -5.95 -16.95
CA LYS A 236 -18.68 -6.33 -16.48
C LYS A 236 -19.51 -5.07 -16.19
#